data_c389140fd3a0fde561f6cd270f8a343a
#
_entry.id   c389140fd3a0fde561f6cd270f8a343a
#
_cell.length_a   1.000
_cell.length_b   1.000
_cell.length_c   1.000
_cell.angle_alpha   90.00
_cell.angle_beta   90.00
_cell.angle_gamma   90.00
#
_symmetry.space_group_name_H-M   'P 1'
#
loop_
_entity.id
_entity.type
_entity.pdbx_description
1 polymer ?
#
loop_
_entity_poly.entity_id
_entity_poly.type
_entity_poly.pdbx_seq_one_letter_code
_entity_poly.pdbx_strand_id
1 'polypeptide(L)'
;MSGTATSLSTPCSILLRQPLGFSRSSSLWTTKHERYGRRRANDFPAVTARLELKPPPYPLNALEPHMSQETLSYHWGKHHRGYVENLNKQIMGTDLDGMSLEDIIILTYNKGVILPPFNNAAQVWNHELFWDSMKPGGGGKPTSHLLELIQRDFGSFETFLNEFKTAASSQFGSGWAWLAYKANRLDVGNAVNPRPADDDKKLVVVKSPNAVNPLVWGYLPLLVIDVWEHAYFLDYENGRSDFITIFMEKLVSWDAVSIRLEMAKAQTAKRERQDLKRRELEERNADDDPVVEMYLDSDSDVSEAE
;
A
#
# COMPACT_ATOMS: atom_id res chain seq x y z
N MET A 1 -39.94 -26.29 47.22
CA MET A 1 -40.83 -25.13 46.97
C MET A 1 -40.43 -24.54 45.68
N SER A 2 -41.28 -24.76 44.74
CA SER A 2 -41.28 -24.41 43.35
C SER A 2 -41.56 -22.91 43.13
N GLY A 3 -40.89 -22.33 42.17
CA GLY A 3 -41.18 -20.98 41.71
C GLY A 3 -40.78 -20.81 40.24
N THR A 4 -41.66 -21.20 39.34
CA THR A 4 -41.57 -20.96 37.92
C THR A 4 -41.93 -19.53 37.59
N ALA A 5 -41.06 -18.80 36.88
CA ALA A 5 -41.40 -17.50 36.28
C ALA A 5 -41.39 -17.64 34.76
N THR A 6 -42.57 -17.57 34.19
CA THR A 6 -42.89 -17.45 32.77
C THR A 6 -42.67 -16.01 32.32
N SER A 7 -41.85 -15.77 31.30
CA SER A 7 -41.76 -14.47 30.64
C SER A 7 -42.48 -14.52 29.29
N LEU A 8 -43.42 -13.63 29.14
CA LEU A 8 -44.21 -13.37 27.94
C LEU A 8 -43.42 -12.51 26.95
N SER A 9 -43.27 -13.00 25.76
CA SER A 9 -42.72 -12.26 24.60
C SER A 9 -43.85 -11.59 23.83
N THR A 10 -43.81 -10.29 23.69
CA THR A 10 -44.65 -9.50 22.79
C THR A 10 -43.90 -9.22 21.48
N PRO A 11 -44.50 -9.40 20.31
CA PRO A 11 -43.91 -9.03 19.04
C PRO A 11 -44.12 -7.55 18.73
N CYS A 12 -43.05 -6.84 18.44
CA CYS A 12 -43.05 -5.46 17.97
C CYS A 12 -43.27 -5.44 16.44
N SER A 13 -44.42 -4.98 16.00
CA SER A 13 -44.74 -4.77 14.58
C SER A 13 -44.14 -3.45 14.10
N ILE A 14 -43.19 -3.50 13.14
CA ILE A 14 -42.65 -2.31 12.49
C ILE A 14 -43.49 -1.99 11.26
N LEU A 15 -44.17 -0.86 11.32
CA LEU A 15 -44.91 -0.23 10.22
C LEU A 15 -43.93 0.34 9.18
N LEU A 16 -44.01 -0.20 7.96
CA LEU A 16 -43.35 0.35 6.76
C LEU A 16 -44.03 1.68 6.38
N ARG A 17 -43.33 2.80 6.50
CA ARG A 17 -43.68 4.07 5.86
C ARG A 17 -42.99 4.17 4.50
N GLN A 18 -43.78 4.41 3.45
CA GLN A 18 -43.30 4.71 2.10
C GLN A 18 -42.68 6.12 2.03
N PRO A 19 -41.63 6.32 1.19
CA PRO A 19 -41.05 7.64 1.03
C PRO A 19 -41.85 8.49 0.04
N LEU A 20 -42.08 9.73 0.45
CA LEU A 20 -42.61 10.82 -0.36
C LEU A 20 -41.60 11.20 -1.47
N GLY A 21 -42.14 11.39 -2.68
CA GLY A 21 -41.37 11.76 -3.86
C GLY A 21 -40.71 13.13 -3.72
N PHE A 22 -39.45 13.20 -4.10
CA PHE A 22 -38.71 14.44 -4.36
C PHE A 22 -38.51 14.63 -5.85
N SER A 23 -38.95 15.79 -6.30
CA SER A 23 -38.85 16.36 -7.62
C SER A 23 -37.41 16.41 -8.12
N ARG A 24 -37.21 15.98 -9.40
CA ARG A 24 -35.97 16.11 -10.14
C ARG A 24 -35.69 17.59 -10.44
N SER A 25 -34.59 18.10 -9.91
CA SER A 25 -33.91 19.27 -10.45
C SER A 25 -32.66 18.79 -11.20
N SER A 26 -32.70 18.89 -12.51
CA SER A 26 -31.62 18.55 -13.41
C SER A 26 -30.63 19.71 -13.47
N SER A 27 -29.48 19.57 -12.81
CA SER A 27 -28.29 20.40 -13.11
C SER A 27 -27.32 19.57 -13.91
N LEU A 28 -27.15 19.98 -15.16
CA LEU A 28 -26.19 19.45 -16.12
C LEU A 28 -24.74 19.77 -15.63
N TRP A 29 -24.06 18.76 -15.12
CA TRP A 29 -22.62 18.73 -15.04
C TRP A 29 -22.09 17.95 -16.23
N THR A 30 -21.72 18.64 -17.28
CA THR A 30 -20.96 18.08 -18.39
C THR A 30 -19.48 17.95 -17.97
N THR A 31 -19.10 16.81 -17.42
CA THR A 31 -17.69 16.41 -17.38
C THR A 31 -17.25 16.04 -18.80
N LYS A 32 -16.27 16.78 -19.32
CA LYS A 32 -15.52 16.36 -20.52
C LYS A 32 -14.85 15.03 -20.24
N HIS A 33 -15.52 13.94 -20.65
CA HIS A 33 -14.83 12.68 -20.85
C HIS A 33 -14.02 12.83 -22.14
N GLU A 34 -12.70 12.89 -22.02
CA GLU A 34 -11.81 12.64 -23.14
C GLU A 34 -12.14 11.26 -23.71
N ARG A 35 -12.52 11.26 -24.97
CA ARG A 35 -12.80 10.05 -25.73
C ARG A 35 -11.50 9.31 -25.96
N TYR A 36 -11.19 8.36 -25.09
CA TYR A 36 -10.28 7.30 -25.47
C TYR A 36 -10.89 6.56 -26.67
N GLY A 37 -10.25 6.72 -27.82
CA GLY A 37 -10.68 6.10 -29.05
C GLY A 37 -10.85 4.59 -28.85
N ARG A 38 -12.04 4.08 -29.15
CA ARG A 38 -12.31 2.65 -29.27
C ARG A 38 -11.31 2.05 -30.25
N ARG A 39 -10.20 1.49 -29.73
CA ARG A 39 -9.41 0.53 -30.50
C ARG A 39 -10.32 -0.67 -30.75
N ARG A 40 -10.53 -0.99 -32.05
CA ARG A 40 -11.17 -2.24 -32.45
C ARG A 40 -10.41 -3.37 -31.78
N ALA A 41 -11.11 -4.18 -30.99
CA ALA A 41 -10.59 -5.42 -30.45
C ALA A 41 -10.16 -6.28 -31.62
N ASN A 42 -8.86 -6.43 -31.83
CA ASN A 42 -8.35 -7.56 -32.57
C ASN A 42 -8.65 -8.78 -31.72
N ASP A 43 -9.44 -9.71 -32.23
CA ASP A 43 -9.78 -11.02 -31.66
C ASP A 43 -8.55 -11.95 -31.64
N PHE A 44 -7.51 -11.57 -30.92
CA PHE A 44 -6.56 -12.52 -30.41
C PHE A 44 -6.88 -12.66 -28.90
N PRO A 45 -7.11 -13.89 -28.40
CA PRO A 45 -7.19 -14.08 -26.98
C PRO A 45 -5.86 -13.59 -26.41
N ALA A 46 -5.91 -12.47 -25.70
CA ALA A 46 -4.77 -12.03 -24.93
C ALA A 46 -4.46 -13.20 -23.97
N VAL A 47 -3.32 -13.85 -24.18
CA VAL A 47 -2.79 -14.81 -23.21
C VAL A 47 -2.44 -13.95 -22.00
N THR A 48 -3.40 -13.82 -21.10
CA THR A 48 -3.22 -13.12 -19.83
C THR A 48 -2.17 -13.91 -19.07
N ALA A 49 -1.01 -13.31 -18.84
CA ALA A 49 0.06 -13.94 -18.12
C ALA A 49 -0.41 -14.10 -16.66
N ARG A 50 -0.75 -15.33 -16.29
CA ARG A 50 -1.06 -15.67 -14.89
C ARG A 50 0.10 -15.26 -14.00
N LEU A 51 -0.21 -14.68 -12.85
CA LEU A 51 0.78 -14.50 -11.79
C LEU A 51 1.30 -15.87 -11.36
N GLU A 52 2.60 -16.02 -11.37
CA GLU A 52 3.27 -17.25 -10.95
C GLU A 52 3.75 -17.13 -9.50
N LEU A 53 3.72 -18.24 -8.77
CA LEU A 53 4.30 -18.32 -7.43
C LEU A 53 5.83 -18.26 -7.55
N LYS A 54 6.43 -17.14 -7.20
CA LYS A 54 7.88 -17.00 -7.19
C LYS A 54 8.49 -17.81 -6.03
N PRO A 55 9.54 -18.60 -6.25
CA PRO A 55 10.24 -19.25 -5.15
C PRO A 55 11.03 -18.24 -4.31
N PRO A 56 11.29 -18.55 -3.02
CA PRO A 56 12.30 -17.82 -2.25
C PRO A 56 13.67 -17.84 -2.96
N PRO A 57 14.52 -16.82 -2.77
CA PRO A 57 15.84 -16.74 -3.43
C PRO A 57 16.87 -17.72 -2.85
N TYR A 58 16.46 -18.64 -2.01
CA TYR A 58 17.28 -19.67 -1.36
C TYR A 58 16.47 -20.98 -1.19
N PRO A 59 17.12 -22.14 -1.02
CA PRO A 59 16.46 -23.40 -0.69
C PRO A 59 15.66 -23.31 0.62
N LEU A 60 14.55 -24.05 0.72
CA LEU A 60 13.65 -23.96 1.87
C LEU A 60 14.29 -24.35 3.21
N ASN A 61 15.38 -25.11 3.20
CA ASN A 61 16.15 -25.47 4.41
C ASN A 61 17.35 -24.55 4.68
N ALA A 62 17.57 -23.53 3.87
CA ALA A 62 18.80 -22.73 3.96
C ALA A 62 18.81 -21.75 5.15
N LEU A 63 17.67 -21.50 5.79
CA LEU A 63 17.54 -20.62 6.95
C LEU A 63 17.66 -21.38 8.29
N GLU A 64 17.81 -22.71 8.24
CA GLU A 64 18.06 -23.49 9.46
C GLU A 64 19.38 -23.10 10.12
N PRO A 65 19.45 -23.17 11.47
CA PRO A 65 18.40 -23.64 12.41
C PRO A 65 17.40 -22.55 12.83
N HIS A 66 17.37 -21.39 12.19
CA HIS A 66 16.62 -20.20 12.62
C HIS A 66 15.18 -20.20 12.09
N MET A 67 14.93 -20.79 10.95
CA MET A 67 13.61 -21.11 10.42
C MET A 67 13.68 -22.49 9.76
N SER A 68 12.81 -23.41 10.18
CA SER A 68 12.81 -24.77 9.68
C SER A 68 12.33 -24.86 8.24
N GLN A 69 12.76 -25.90 7.53
CA GLN A 69 12.22 -26.24 6.23
C GLN A 69 10.71 -26.45 6.28
N GLU A 70 10.19 -26.97 7.39
CA GLU A 70 8.76 -27.21 7.57
C GLU A 70 8.01 -25.87 7.56
N THR A 71 8.44 -24.90 8.37
CA THR A 71 7.88 -23.53 8.41
C THR A 71 7.88 -22.92 7.01
N LEU A 72 8.99 -22.94 6.29
CA LEU A 72 9.07 -22.36 4.96
C LEU A 72 8.17 -23.11 3.95
N SER A 73 8.09 -24.43 4.04
CA SER A 73 7.24 -25.24 3.17
C SER A 73 5.75 -24.92 3.33
N TYR A 74 5.29 -24.72 4.56
CA TYR A 74 3.92 -24.27 4.82
C TYR A 74 3.71 -22.82 4.42
N HIS A 75 4.59 -21.94 4.82
CA HIS A 75 4.44 -20.50 4.62
C HIS A 75 4.46 -20.13 3.13
N TRP A 76 5.46 -20.61 2.38
CA TRP A 76 5.54 -20.40 0.93
C TRP A 76 4.57 -21.32 0.17
N GLY A 77 4.59 -22.63 0.48
CA GLY A 77 3.89 -23.63 -0.33
C GLY A 77 2.39 -23.71 -0.09
N LYS A 78 1.86 -23.16 1.00
CA LYS A 78 0.43 -23.13 1.32
C LYS A 78 -0.10 -21.68 1.36
N HIS A 79 0.41 -20.84 2.27
CA HIS A 79 -0.12 -19.50 2.44
C HIS A 79 0.15 -18.61 1.22
N HIS A 80 1.40 -18.43 0.83
CA HIS A 80 1.75 -17.58 -0.31
C HIS A 80 1.14 -18.13 -1.62
N ARG A 81 1.22 -19.45 -1.86
CA ARG A 81 0.57 -20.11 -3.00
C ARG A 81 -0.93 -19.81 -3.03
N GLY A 82 -1.61 -19.94 -1.91
CA GLY A 82 -3.05 -19.70 -1.81
C GLY A 82 -3.42 -18.26 -2.21
N TYR A 83 -2.62 -17.26 -1.80
CA TYR A 83 -2.85 -15.87 -2.20
C TYR A 83 -2.66 -15.68 -3.71
N VAL A 84 -1.62 -16.27 -4.32
CA VAL A 84 -1.40 -16.21 -5.77
C VAL A 84 -2.58 -16.84 -6.53
N GLU A 85 -3.00 -18.03 -6.15
CA GLU A 85 -4.09 -18.74 -6.81
C GLU A 85 -5.42 -18.01 -6.66
N ASN A 86 -5.71 -17.45 -5.50
CA ASN A 86 -6.93 -16.69 -5.26
C ASN A 86 -6.93 -15.35 -5.99
N LEU A 87 -5.79 -14.65 -6.04
CA LEU A 87 -5.66 -13.41 -6.79
C LEU A 87 -5.93 -13.68 -8.29
N ASN A 88 -5.29 -14.69 -8.87
CA ASN A 88 -5.52 -15.06 -10.26
C ASN A 88 -7.00 -15.30 -10.58
N LYS A 89 -7.74 -15.97 -9.67
CA LYS A 89 -9.20 -16.17 -9.83
C LYS A 89 -10.00 -14.89 -9.77
N GLN A 90 -9.55 -13.92 -8.97
CA GLN A 90 -10.25 -12.65 -8.75
C GLN A 90 -10.04 -11.64 -9.88
N ILE A 91 -8.85 -11.63 -10.51
CA ILE A 91 -8.51 -10.62 -11.52
C ILE A 91 -8.74 -11.10 -12.96
N MET A 92 -8.80 -12.41 -13.19
CA MET A 92 -8.95 -12.98 -14.54
C MET A 92 -10.16 -12.41 -15.25
N GLY A 93 -9.91 -11.84 -16.45
CA GLY A 93 -10.94 -11.23 -17.29
C GLY A 93 -11.52 -9.93 -16.75
N THR A 94 -10.90 -9.30 -15.76
CA THR A 94 -11.25 -7.95 -15.29
C THR A 94 -10.25 -6.91 -15.79
N ASP A 95 -10.51 -5.62 -15.54
CA ASP A 95 -9.58 -4.54 -15.85
C ASP A 95 -8.26 -4.61 -15.07
N LEU A 96 -8.19 -5.44 -14.04
CA LEU A 96 -6.99 -5.67 -13.23
C LEU A 96 -6.05 -6.72 -13.85
N ASP A 97 -6.56 -7.48 -14.83
CA ASP A 97 -5.79 -8.54 -15.47
C ASP A 97 -4.61 -7.95 -16.28
N GLY A 98 -3.41 -8.42 -16.02
CA GLY A 98 -2.19 -7.91 -16.64
C GLY A 98 -1.61 -6.64 -15.99
N MET A 99 -2.21 -6.09 -14.94
CA MET A 99 -1.62 -5.00 -14.15
C MET A 99 -0.49 -5.51 -13.24
N SER A 100 0.41 -4.59 -12.83
CA SER A 100 1.41 -4.88 -11.80
C SER A 100 0.75 -5.10 -10.44
N LEU A 101 1.39 -5.87 -9.56
CA LEU A 101 0.87 -6.07 -8.18
C LEU A 101 0.71 -4.76 -7.45
N GLU A 102 1.65 -3.82 -7.61
CA GLU A 102 1.61 -2.50 -7.00
C GLU A 102 0.38 -1.70 -7.46
N ASP A 103 0.09 -1.72 -8.77
CA ASP A 103 -1.08 -1.02 -9.31
C ASP A 103 -2.39 -1.65 -8.79
N ILE A 104 -2.47 -2.99 -8.78
CA ILE A 104 -3.63 -3.69 -8.21
C ILE A 104 -3.82 -3.31 -6.73
N ILE A 105 -2.75 -3.32 -5.93
CA ILE A 105 -2.80 -2.96 -4.51
C ILE A 105 -3.34 -1.55 -4.32
N ILE A 106 -2.78 -0.56 -5.04
CA ILE A 106 -3.16 0.84 -4.88
C ILE A 106 -4.60 1.08 -5.33
N LEU A 107 -4.99 0.54 -6.48
CA LEU A 107 -6.34 0.67 -7.01
C LEU A 107 -7.38 0.00 -6.09
N THR A 108 -7.08 -1.20 -5.61
CA THR A 108 -8.04 -1.98 -4.81
C THR A 108 -8.05 -1.61 -3.32
N TYR A 109 -7.02 -0.91 -2.83
CA TYR A 109 -7.08 -0.25 -1.52
C TYR A 109 -8.12 0.87 -1.50
N ASN A 110 -8.32 1.56 -2.63
CA ASN A 110 -9.40 2.51 -2.88
C ASN A 110 -9.60 3.51 -1.71
N LYS A 111 -8.51 4.16 -1.28
CA LYS A 111 -8.49 5.14 -0.18
C LYS A 111 -9.08 4.61 1.15
N GLY A 112 -8.94 3.31 1.40
CA GLY A 112 -9.44 2.66 2.62
C GLY A 112 -10.79 1.95 2.47
N VAL A 113 -11.50 2.13 1.35
CA VAL A 113 -12.69 1.35 0.99
C VAL A 113 -12.25 0.12 0.21
N ILE A 114 -11.71 -0.86 0.92
CA ILE A 114 -10.98 -2.00 0.36
C ILE A 114 -11.87 -2.86 -0.54
N LEU A 115 -11.40 -3.11 -1.77
CA LEU A 115 -12.04 -4.02 -2.73
C LEU A 115 -11.51 -5.46 -2.57
N PRO A 116 -12.30 -6.49 -2.98
CA PRO A 116 -11.94 -7.90 -2.74
C PRO A 116 -10.55 -8.36 -3.18
N PRO A 117 -9.96 -7.92 -4.32
CA PRO A 117 -8.63 -8.36 -4.74
C PRO A 117 -7.49 -7.85 -3.85
N PHE A 118 -7.70 -6.75 -3.10
CA PHE A 118 -6.65 -6.10 -2.29
C PHE A 118 -5.91 -7.09 -1.39
N ASN A 119 -6.66 -7.87 -0.61
CA ASN A 119 -6.04 -8.76 0.36
C ASN A 119 -5.06 -9.73 -0.30
N ASN A 120 -5.47 -10.39 -1.37
CA ASN A 120 -4.62 -11.38 -2.03
C ASN A 120 -3.45 -10.71 -2.77
N ALA A 121 -3.66 -9.58 -3.45
CA ALA A 121 -2.60 -8.84 -4.13
C ALA A 121 -1.54 -8.33 -3.14
N ALA A 122 -1.97 -7.72 -2.05
CA ALA A 122 -1.07 -7.24 -1.01
C ALA A 122 -0.32 -8.39 -0.34
N GLN A 123 -0.98 -9.50 -0.03
CA GLN A 123 -0.32 -10.67 0.56
C GLN A 123 0.71 -11.31 -0.39
N VAL A 124 0.42 -11.42 -1.70
CA VAL A 124 1.42 -11.90 -2.66
C VAL A 124 2.66 -11.01 -2.62
N TRP A 125 2.47 -9.70 -2.73
CA TRP A 125 3.55 -8.72 -2.72
C TRP A 125 4.35 -8.70 -1.40
N ASN A 126 3.64 -8.74 -0.27
CA ASN A 126 4.25 -8.76 1.06
C ASN A 126 5.15 -9.99 1.26
N HIS A 127 4.69 -11.17 0.82
CA HIS A 127 5.46 -12.40 0.92
C HIS A 127 6.67 -12.41 -0.03
N GLU A 128 6.53 -11.91 -1.26
CA GLU A 128 7.69 -11.76 -2.16
C GLU A 128 8.78 -10.90 -1.51
N LEU A 129 8.41 -9.75 -0.95
CA LEU A 129 9.36 -8.88 -0.26
C LEU A 129 9.93 -9.53 1.01
N PHE A 130 9.12 -10.31 1.75
CA PHE A 130 9.54 -11.01 2.96
C PHE A 130 10.63 -12.06 2.64
N TRP A 131 10.44 -12.87 1.61
CA TRP A 131 11.48 -13.83 1.19
C TRP A 131 12.77 -13.13 0.84
N ASP A 132 12.70 -12.06 0.08
CA ASP A 132 13.85 -11.25 -0.32
C ASP A 132 14.45 -10.43 0.83
N SER A 133 13.79 -10.32 1.97
CA SER A 133 14.29 -9.63 3.16
C SER A 133 15.22 -10.50 4.01
N MET A 134 15.31 -11.79 3.69
CA MET A 134 16.13 -12.76 4.42
C MET A 134 17.22 -13.38 3.53
N LYS A 135 18.28 -13.86 4.16
CA LYS A 135 19.29 -14.70 3.51
C LYS A 135 19.95 -15.65 4.50
N PRO A 136 20.49 -16.79 4.05
CA PRO A 136 21.36 -17.63 4.87
C PRO A 136 22.56 -16.84 5.40
N GLY A 137 22.82 -16.95 6.71
CA GLY A 137 23.91 -16.18 7.35
C GLY A 137 23.69 -14.66 7.34
N GLY A 138 22.43 -14.24 7.32
CA GLY A 138 22.05 -12.82 7.38
C GLY A 138 22.25 -12.21 8.78
N GLY A 139 21.60 -11.07 9.02
CA GLY A 139 21.72 -10.31 10.27
C GLY A 139 22.95 -9.41 10.31
N GLY A 140 23.42 -9.10 11.52
CA GLY A 140 24.51 -8.15 11.73
C GLY A 140 24.09 -6.70 11.51
N LYS A 141 25.01 -5.87 11.04
CA LYS A 141 24.77 -4.45 10.75
C LYS A 141 24.89 -4.18 9.24
N PRO A 142 24.08 -3.29 8.67
CA PRO A 142 24.29 -2.82 7.32
C PRO A 142 25.62 -2.05 7.21
N THR A 143 26.13 -1.97 5.99
CA THR A 143 27.33 -1.18 5.70
C THR A 143 26.98 0.07 4.92
N SER A 144 27.95 1.02 4.85
CA SER A 144 27.88 2.17 3.96
C SER A 144 26.66 3.08 4.18
N HIS A 145 26.12 3.58 3.08
CA HIS A 145 25.08 4.61 3.04
C HIS A 145 23.79 4.26 3.80
N LEU A 146 23.37 2.98 3.82
CA LEU A 146 22.19 2.58 4.60
C LEU A 146 22.41 2.81 6.11
N LEU A 147 23.60 2.48 6.63
CA LEU A 147 23.93 2.71 8.04
C LEU A 147 23.94 4.20 8.39
N GLU A 148 24.48 5.03 7.49
CA GLU A 148 24.49 6.49 7.67
C GLU A 148 23.07 7.06 7.76
N LEU A 149 22.17 6.62 6.88
CA LEU A 149 20.77 7.04 6.93
C LEU A 149 20.05 6.54 8.18
N ILE A 150 20.31 5.30 8.61
CA ILE A 150 19.77 4.76 9.86
C ILE A 150 20.25 5.63 11.05
N GLN A 151 21.53 5.98 11.09
CA GLN A 151 22.07 6.84 12.16
C GLN A 151 21.49 8.25 12.10
N ARG A 152 21.30 8.82 10.91
CA ARG A 152 20.68 10.12 10.74
C ARG A 152 19.24 10.14 11.25
N ASP A 153 18.44 9.13 10.89
CA ASP A 153 16.98 9.15 11.09
C ASP A 153 16.55 8.60 12.45
N PHE A 154 17.36 7.69 13.03
CA PHE A 154 17.06 7.04 14.32
C PHE A 154 18.07 7.35 15.44
N GLY A 155 19.13 8.11 15.12
CA GLY A 155 20.21 8.43 16.07
C GLY A 155 21.27 7.34 16.16
N SER A 156 20.89 6.06 16.18
CA SER A 156 21.83 4.93 16.18
C SER A 156 21.21 3.68 15.56
N PHE A 157 22.05 2.71 15.20
CA PHE A 157 21.57 1.41 14.73
C PHE A 157 20.84 0.64 15.83
N GLU A 158 21.27 0.76 17.06
CA GLU A 158 20.67 0.14 18.23
C GLU A 158 19.26 0.72 18.51
N THR A 159 19.10 2.02 18.39
CA THR A 159 17.79 2.69 18.51
C THR A 159 16.83 2.21 17.41
N PHE A 160 17.30 2.15 16.16
CA PHE A 160 16.54 1.58 15.06
C PHE A 160 16.10 0.13 15.34
N LEU A 161 17.02 -0.74 15.78
CA LEU A 161 16.69 -2.13 16.10
C LEU A 161 15.59 -2.21 17.17
N ASN A 162 15.69 -1.40 18.22
CA ASN A 162 14.70 -1.37 19.29
C ASN A 162 13.35 -0.87 18.78
N GLU A 163 13.33 0.15 17.93
CA GLU A 163 12.11 0.68 17.33
C GLU A 163 11.44 -0.36 16.41
N PHE A 164 12.23 -1.03 15.55
CA PHE A 164 11.73 -2.07 14.67
C PHE A 164 11.19 -3.27 15.45
N LYS A 165 11.94 -3.78 16.45
CA LYS A 165 11.49 -4.88 17.32
C LYS A 165 10.22 -4.49 18.10
N THR A 166 10.13 -3.24 18.57
CA THR A 166 8.94 -2.72 19.25
C THR A 166 7.74 -2.65 18.32
N ALA A 167 7.91 -2.15 17.09
CA ALA A 167 6.84 -2.10 16.10
C ALA A 167 6.31 -3.52 15.79
N ALA A 168 7.23 -4.48 15.55
CA ALA A 168 6.90 -5.86 15.23
C ALA A 168 6.18 -6.57 16.41
N SER A 169 6.68 -6.44 17.62
CA SER A 169 6.10 -7.09 18.81
C SER A 169 4.77 -6.48 19.23
N SER A 170 4.62 -5.16 19.08
CA SER A 170 3.39 -4.43 19.41
C SER A 170 2.33 -4.43 18.30
N GLN A 171 2.56 -5.11 17.16
CA GLN A 171 1.51 -5.31 16.18
C GLN A 171 0.42 -6.20 16.76
N PHE A 172 -0.76 -5.60 17.00
CA PHE A 172 -1.90 -6.32 17.56
C PHE A 172 -2.52 -7.25 16.51
N GLY A 173 -2.60 -8.53 16.84
CA GLY A 173 -3.09 -9.57 15.93
C GLY A 173 -2.12 -9.82 14.77
N SER A 174 -2.68 -10.25 13.64
CA SER A 174 -1.94 -10.55 12.42
C SER A 174 -1.52 -9.27 11.70
N GLY A 175 -0.31 -9.25 11.19
CA GLY A 175 0.20 -8.07 10.47
C GLY A 175 1.69 -8.14 10.19
N TRP A 176 2.28 -6.99 9.95
CA TRP A 176 3.64 -6.82 9.42
C TRP A 176 4.32 -5.64 10.10
N ALA A 177 5.65 -5.66 10.18
CA ALA A 177 6.44 -4.49 10.51
C ALA A 177 7.45 -4.22 9.38
N TRP A 178 7.70 -2.93 9.14
CA TRP A 178 8.40 -2.45 7.97
C TRP A 178 9.46 -1.42 8.33
N LEU A 179 10.61 -1.48 7.63
CA LEU A 179 11.45 -0.32 7.38
C LEU A 179 11.08 0.19 6.00
N ALA A 180 10.72 1.46 5.88
CA ALA A 180 10.35 2.06 4.62
C ALA A 180 11.04 3.41 4.41
N TYR A 181 11.25 3.75 3.13
CA TYR A 181 11.71 5.08 2.73
C TYR A 181 10.49 5.95 2.47
N LYS A 182 10.32 6.96 3.31
CA LYS A 182 9.33 8.00 3.14
C LYS A 182 9.94 9.06 2.23
N ALA A 183 9.65 8.93 0.95
CA ALA A 183 9.90 10.00 0.00
C ALA A 183 8.75 10.98 0.14
N ASN A 184 9.11 12.24 0.35
CA ASN A 184 8.25 13.34 0.54
C ASN A 184 7.01 13.34 -0.35
N ARG A 185 5.95 12.73 0.14
CA ARG A 185 4.59 13.03 -0.29
C ARG A 185 3.92 13.74 0.86
N LEU A 186 3.49 14.96 0.60
CA LEU A 186 2.54 15.67 1.43
C LEU A 186 1.42 14.71 1.80
N ASP A 187 1.20 14.52 3.08
CA ASP A 187 -0.07 13.97 3.53
C ASP A 187 -1.15 14.84 2.91
N VAL A 188 -2.00 14.24 2.10
CA VAL A 188 -2.93 14.90 1.18
C VAL A 188 -4.03 15.72 1.89
N GLY A 189 -3.85 16.00 3.18
CA GLY A 189 -4.77 16.75 3.99
C GLY A 189 -4.64 18.26 3.97
N ASN A 190 -3.50 18.81 3.58
CA ASN A 190 -3.28 20.28 3.61
C ASN A 190 -2.45 20.76 2.41
N ALA A 191 -3.12 20.94 1.32
CA ALA A 191 -2.53 21.34 0.05
C ALA A 191 -2.20 22.84 -0.04
N VAL A 192 -1.64 23.43 0.99
CA VAL A 192 -1.02 24.75 0.88
C VAL A 192 0.42 24.59 1.19
N ASN A 193 1.15 23.85 0.36
CA ASN A 193 2.49 23.86 0.56
C ASN A 193 3.55 23.41 -0.27
N PRO A 194 4.54 24.10 0.02
CA PRO A 194 5.72 24.34 -0.69
C PRO A 194 6.51 23.05 -0.90
N ARG A 195 7.47 23.17 -1.80
CA ARG A 195 8.41 22.14 -2.17
C ARG A 195 8.91 21.37 -0.94
N PRO A 196 8.84 20.04 -0.98
CA PRO A 196 9.41 19.21 0.06
C PRO A 196 10.90 19.50 0.21
N ALA A 197 11.35 19.72 1.43
CA ALA A 197 12.78 19.83 1.73
C ALA A 197 13.44 18.46 1.66
N ASP A 198 14.73 18.39 1.35
CA ASP A 198 15.46 17.12 1.36
C ASP A 198 15.43 16.42 2.74
N ASP A 199 15.24 17.21 3.81
CA ASP A 199 15.11 16.73 5.19
C ASP A 199 13.84 15.89 5.45
N ASP A 200 12.85 15.98 4.57
CA ASP A 200 11.64 15.18 4.67
C ASP A 200 11.84 13.73 4.15
N LYS A 201 12.87 13.50 3.35
CA LYS A 201 13.20 12.17 2.82
C LYS A 201 13.91 11.36 3.87
N LYS A 202 13.19 10.47 4.56
CA LYS A 202 13.72 9.72 5.68
C LYS A 202 13.30 8.26 5.71
N LEU A 203 14.06 7.48 6.45
CA LEU A 203 13.68 6.14 6.87
C LEU A 203 12.65 6.22 7.99
N VAL A 204 11.65 5.36 7.92
CA VAL A 204 10.62 5.23 8.96
C VAL A 204 10.36 3.77 9.28
N VAL A 205 10.11 3.48 10.55
CA VAL A 205 9.57 2.20 10.98
C VAL A 205 8.06 2.33 11.11
N VAL A 206 7.33 1.43 10.46
CA VAL A 206 5.86 1.39 10.53
C VAL A 206 5.39 -0.05 10.73
N LYS A 207 4.17 -0.22 11.23
CA LYS A 207 3.48 -1.49 11.33
C LYS A 207 2.10 -1.40 10.70
N SER A 208 1.59 -2.52 10.20
CA SER A 208 0.31 -2.58 9.52
C SER A 208 -0.46 -3.85 9.84
N PRO A 209 -1.78 -3.78 9.99
CA PRO A 209 -2.61 -4.96 10.23
C PRO A 209 -2.91 -5.72 8.94
N ASN A 210 -3.17 -7.02 9.08
CA ASN A 210 -3.63 -7.90 8.01
C ASN A 210 -2.72 -7.87 6.77
N ALA A 211 -3.23 -7.46 5.62
CA ALA A 211 -2.49 -7.40 4.36
C ALA A 211 -1.96 -6.00 4.03
N VAL A 212 -2.35 -4.97 4.79
CA VAL A 212 -1.97 -3.59 4.51
C VAL A 212 -0.45 -3.45 4.47
N ASN A 213 0.06 -2.70 3.51
CA ASN A 213 1.49 -2.43 3.35
C ASN A 213 1.75 -0.94 3.07
N PRO A 214 2.98 -0.45 3.24
CA PRO A 214 3.29 0.97 3.11
C PRO A 214 3.10 1.59 1.72
N LEU A 215 2.92 0.79 0.67
CA LEU A 215 2.63 1.29 -0.68
C LEU A 215 1.37 2.15 -0.70
N VAL A 216 0.34 1.77 0.08
CA VAL A 216 -0.93 2.50 0.14
C VAL A 216 -0.82 3.87 0.80
N TRP A 217 0.28 4.10 1.54
CA TRP A 217 0.64 5.41 2.12
C TRP A 217 1.66 6.16 1.25
N GLY A 218 2.04 5.59 0.10
CA GLY A 218 3.02 6.17 -0.79
C GLY A 218 4.47 6.04 -0.31
N TYR A 219 4.75 5.18 0.68
CA TYR A 219 6.10 4.87 1.13
C TYR A 219 6.69 3.74 0.29
N LEU A 220 8.01 3.64 0.28
CA LEU A 220 8.75 2.61 -0.45
C LEU A 220 9.34 1.60 0.56
N PRO A 221 8.76 0.41 0.70
CA PRO A 221 9.23 -0.59 1.66
C PRO A 221 10.63 -1.11 1.30
N LEU A 222 11.48 -1.25 2.32
CA LEU A 222 12.86 -1.71 2.19
C LEU A 222 13.11 -3.05 2.89
N LEU A 223 12.52 -3.22 4.08
CA LEU A 223 12.60 -4.43 4.91
C LEU A 223 11.21 -4.73 5.45
N VAL A 224 10.87 -6.00 5.55
CA VAL A 224 9.62 -6.45 6.16
C VAL A 224 9.82 -7.69 7.00
N ILE A 225 9.07 -7.78 8.09
CA ILE A 225 8.88 -9.02 8.86
C ILE A 225 7.40 -9.34 8.92
N ASP A 226 7.08 -10.61 8.66
CA ASP A 226 5.75 -11.17 8.88
C ASP A 226 5.59 -11.54 10.36
N VAL A 227 4.61 -10.93 11.03
CA VAL A 227 4.27 -11.24 12.43
C VAL A 227 2.91 -11.90 12.58
N TRP A 228 2.37 -12.47 11.47
CA TRP A 228 1.29 -13.46 11.53
C TRP A 228 1.80 -14.72 12.25
N GLU A 229 0.96 -15.36 13.02
CA GLU A 229 1.36 -16.58 13.75
C GLU A 229 1.87 -17.68 12.83
N HIS A 230 1.28 -17.84 11.64
CA HIS A 230 1.72 -18.86 10.69
C HIS A 230 3.18 -18.68 10.21
N ALA A 231 3.75 -17.50 10.36
CA ALA A 231 5.12 -17.23 9.96
C ALA A 231 6.17 -17.82 10.91
N TYR A 232 5.80 -18.07 12.17
CA TYR A 232 6.76 -18.46 13.21
C TYR A 232 6.28 -19.57 14.15
N PHE A 233 4.98 -19.90 14.18
CA PHE A 233 4.40 -20.76 15.21
C PHE A 233 5.04 -22.15 15.28
N LEU A 234 5.39 -22.76 14.15
CA LEU A 234 5.99 -24.11 14.14
C LEU A 234 7.37 -24.16 14.79
N ASP A 235 8.14 -23.06 14.73
CA ASP A 235 9.50 -23.00 15.26
C ASP A 235 9.57 -22.31 16.64
N TYR A 236 8.64 -21.39 16.91
CA TYR A 236 8.71 -20.50 18.08
C TYR A 236 7.44 -20.53 18.95
N GLU A 237 6.42 -21.28 18.56
CA GLU A 237 5.13 -21.32 19.28
C GLU A 237 4.60 -19.88 19.56
N ASN A 238 4.38 -19.53 20.83
CA ASN A 238 3.95 -18.19 21.22
C ASN A 238 5.11 -17.17 21.32
N GLY A 239 6.34 -17.57 20.98
CA GLY A 239 7.56 -16.78 21.11
C GLY A 239 7.77 -15.75 20.01
N ARG A 240 6.76 -14.92 19.67
CA ARG A 240 6.89 -13.85 18.68
C ARG A 240 8.13 -12.99 18.88
N SER A 241 8.45 -12.63 20.12
CA SER A 241 9.61 -11.80 20.46
C SER A 241 10.94 -12.46 20.13
N ASP A 242 11.02 -13.78 20.31
CA ASP A 242 12.22 -14.57 19.99
C ASP A 242 12.40 -14.67 18.49
N PHE A 243 11.32 -14.93 17.75
CA PHE A 243 11.32 -14.91 16.29
C PHE A 243 11.79 -13.56 15.75
N ILE A 244 11.24 -12.43 16.25
CA ILE A 244 11.64 -11.08 15.83
C ILE A 244 13.12 -10.84 16.11
N THR A 245 13.61 -11.28 17.25
CA THR A 245 15.02 -11.14 17.63
C THR A 245 15.92 -11.93 16.69
N ILE A 246 15.61 -13.19 16.46
CA ILE A 246 16.35 -14.05 15.54
C ILE A 246 16.29 -13.52 14.10
N PHE A 247 15.13 -13.06 13.64
CA PHE A 247 14.99 -12.46 12.32
C PHE A 247 15.99 -11.31 12.12
N MET A 248 16.03 -10.36 13.05
CA MET A 248 16.91 -9.19 12.96
C MET A 248 18.39 -9.56 13.08
N GLU A 249 18.74 -10.52 13.93
CA GLU A 249 20.14 -10.87 14.26
C GLU A 249 20.76 -11.89 13.30
N LYS A 250 19.93 -12.73 12.66
CA LYS A 250 20.41 -13.92 11.93
C LYS A 250 19.90 -14.06 10.50
N LEU A 251 18.81 -13.36 10.13
CA LEU A 251 18.15 -13.61 8.86
C LEU A 251 18.19 -12.41 7.91
N VAL A 252 18.15 -11.17 8.41
CA VAL A 252 18.02 -9.97 7.55
C VAL A 252 19.11 -9.90 6.49
N SER A 253 18.69 -9.72 5.25
CA SER A 253 19.57 -9.44 4.11
C SER A 253 19.78 -7.93 3.95
N TRP A 254 20.77 -7.37 4.66
CA TRP A 254 21.08 -5.94 4.57
C TRP A 254 21.52 -5.51 3.17
N ASP A 255 22.07 -6.42 2.37
CA ASP A 255 22.41 -6.15 0.97
C ASP A 255 21.14 -5.89 0.15
N ALA A 256 20.11 -6.73 0.31
CA ALA A 256 18.84 -6.54 -0.35
C ALA A 256 18.14 -5.23 0.09
N VAL A 257 18.21 -4.89 1.38
CA VAL A 257 17.69 -3.63 1.91
C VAL A 257 18.41 -2.43 1.29
N SER A 258 19.74 -2.50 1.17
CA SER A 258 20.57 -1.44 0.56
C SER A 258 20.23 -1.25 -0.92
N ILE A 259 20.07 -2.33 -1.67
CA ILE A 259 19.69 -2.27 -3.09
C ILE A 259 18.31 -1.61 -3.23
N ARG A 260 17.35 -2.01 -2.42
CA ARG A 260 16.00 -1.41 -2.43
C ARG A 260 16.00 0.08 -2.06
N LEU A 261 16.88 0.48 -1.13
CA LEU A 261 17.06 1.89 -0.80
C LEU A 261 17.52 2.71 -2.02
N GLU A 262 18.52 2.23 -2.74
CA GLU A 262 19.01 2.93 -3.93
C GLU A 262 17.93 2.96 -5.05
N MET A 263 17.19 1.87 -5.23
CA MET A 263 16.04 1.85 -6.15
C MET A 263 14.95 2.85 -5.73
N ALA A 264 14.63 2.91 -4.44
CA ALA A 264 13.64 3.83 -3.90
C ALA A 264 14.04 5.30 -4.12
N LYS A 265 15.30 5.64 -3.88
CA LYS A 265 15.85 6.98 -4.14
C LYS A 265 15.81 7.35 -5.63
N ALA A 266 16.22 6.42 -6.51
CA ALA A 266 16.18 6.63 -7.95
C ALA A 266 14.73 6.82 -8.46
N GLN A 267 13.78 6.01 -7.95
CA GLN A 267 12.36 6.13 -8.29
C GLN A 267 11.80 7.48 -7.84
N THR A 268 12.14 7.93 -6.63
CA THR A 268 11.75 9.24 -6.10
C THR A 268 12.26 10.37 -6.98
N ALA A 269 13.56 10.37 -7.29
CA ALA A 269 14.17 11.39 -8.14
C ALA A 269 13.57 11.42 -9.57
N LYS A 270 13.15 10.25 -10.09
CA LYS A 270 12.46 10.18 -11.39
C LYS A 270 11.07 10.82 -11.31
N ARG A 271 10.29 10.52 -10.25
CA ARG A 271 8.97 11.11 -10.02
C ARG A 271 9.04 12.62 -9.88
N GLU A 272 9.97 13.12 -9.08
CA GLU A 272 10.18 14.56 -8.89
C GLU A 272 10.47 15.29 -10.20
N ARG A 273 11.33 14.70 -11.05
CA ARG A 273 11.62 15.25 -12.38
C ARG A 273 10.41 15.25 -13.31
N GLN A 274 9.56 14.22 -13.23
CA GLN A 274 8.33 14.16 -14.02
C GLN A 274 7.31 15.20 -13.56
N ASP A 275 7.17 15.36 -12.24
CA ASP A 275 6.26 16.36 -11.66
C ASP A 275 6.69 17.80 -11.98
N LEU A 276 7.99 18.09 -11.98
CA LEU A 276 8.53 19.38 -12.40
C LEU A 276 8.19 19.67 -13.87
N LYS A 277 8.47 18.72 -14.77
CA LYS A 277 8.13 18.88 -16.20
C LYS A 277 6.64 19.08 -16.45
N ARG A 278 5.79 18.38 -15.69
CA ARG A 278 4.35 18.57 -15.80
C ARG A 278 3.93 19.98 -15.40
N ARG A 279 4.45 20.50 -14.28
CA ARG A 279 4.17 21.87 -13.82
C ARG A 279 4.63 22.92 -14.81
N GLU A 280 5.83 22.77 -15.37
CA GLU A 280 6.34 23.70 -16.40
C GLU A 280 5.48 23.68 -17.69
N LEU A 281 4.86 22.56 -18.03
CA LEU A 281 3.93 22.43 -19.12
C LEU A 281 2.57 23.08 -18.81
N GLU A 282 2.07 22.89 -17.61
CA GLU A 282 0.82 23.48 -17.12
C GLU A 282 0.94 25.02 -17.04
N GLU A 283 2.06 25.54 -16.54
CA GLU A 283 2.35 26.97 -16.49
C GLU A 283 2.41 27.59 -17.91
N ARG A 284 3.12 26.94 -18.86
CA ARG A 284 3.16 27.43 -20.25
C ARG A 284 1.79 27.44 -20.93
N ASN A 285 0.99 26.41 -20.68
CA ASN A 285 -0.36 26.34 -21.28
C ASN A 285 -1.33 27.37 -20.65
N ALA A 286 -1.09 27.77 -19.39
CA ALA A 286 -1.88 28.80 -18.73
C ALA A 286 -1.56 30.22 -19.26
N ASP A 287 -0.31 30.44 -19.70
CA ASP A 287 0.10 31.73 -20.31
C ASP A 287 -0.38 31.89 -21.75
N ASP A 288 -0.67 30.76 -22.46
CA ASP A 288 -1.18 30.72 -23.84
C ASP A 288 -2.72 30.82 -23.93
N ASP A 289 -3.46 30.77 -22.82
CA ASP A 289 -4.91 30.91 -22.84
C ASP A 289 -5.25 32.41 -23.01
N PRO A 290 -5.93 32.84 -24.13
CA PRO A 290 -6.25 34.22 -24.35
C PRO A 290 -7.20 34.68 -23.26
N VAL A 291 -6.78 35.74 -22.52
CA VAL A 291 -7.62 36.44 -21.57
C VAL A 291 -8.86 36.94 -22.33
N VAL A 292 -9.98 36.29 -22.15
CA VAL A 292 -11.28 36.80 -22.62
C VAL A 292 -11.61 37.99 -21.72
N GLU A 293 -11.20 39.21 -22.15
CA GLU A 293 -11.71 40.43 -21.57
C GLU A 293 -13.23 40.44 -21.70
N MET A 294 -13.91 40.13 -20.59
CA MET A 294 -15.34 40.39 -20.50
C MET A 294 -15.50 41.89 -20.42
N TYR A 295 -15.76 42.55 -21.55
CA TYR A 295 -16.28 43.92 -21.57
C TYR A 295 -17.64 43.91 -20.89
N LEU A 296 -17.68 44.41 -19.68
CA LEU A 296 -18.92 44.80 -19.02
C LEU A 296 -19.38 46.08 -19.72
N ASP A 297 -20.24 45.95 -20.73
CA ASP A 297 -21.00 47.09 -21.26
C ASP A 297 -21.89 47.63 -20.14
N SER A 298 -21.47 48.73 -19.58
CA SER A 298 -22.25 49.55 -18.67
C SER A 298 -23.03 50.55 -19.50
N ASP A 299 -24.07 50.14 -20.19
CA ASP A 299 -25.07 51.06 -20.70
C ASP A 299 -26.10 51.32 -19.60
N SER A 300 -25.80 52.38 -18.87
CA SER A 300 -26.78 53.08 -18.03
C SER A 300 -27.45 54.17 -18.83
N ASP A 301 -28.49 53.83 -19.57
CA ASP A 301 -29.42 54.81 -20.07
C ASP A 301 -30.44 55.16 -18.97
N VAL A 302 -30.14 56.25 -18.31
CA VAL A 302 -31.13 56.98 -17.51
C VAL A 302 -31.85 57.95 -18.47
N SER A 303 -33.03 57.59 -18.91
CA SER A 303 -33.94 58.55 -19.52
C SER A 303 -34.91 59.06 -18.46
N GLU A 304 -34.67 60.32 -18.05
CA GLU A 304 -35.69 61.17 -17.44
C GLU A 304 -36.77 61.48 -18.50
N ALA A 305 -38.00 61.34 -18.10
CA ALA A 305 -39.11 62.06 -18.74
C ALA A 305 -40.24 62.26 -17.71
N GLU A 306 -40.46 63.54 -17.40
CA GLU A 306 -41.68 64.30 -17.08
C GLU A 306 -42.89 63.50 -16.47
#